data_560513fb02ed2d93fc54fc545ed2277b
#
_entry.id   560513fb02ed2d93fc54fc545ed2277b
#
_cell.length_a   1.000
_cell.length_b   1.000
_cell.length_c   1.000
_cell.angle_alpha   90.00
_cell.angle_beta   90.00
_cell.angle_gamma   90.00
#
_symmetry.space_group_name_H-M   'P 1'
#
loop_
_entity.id
_entity.type
_entity.pdbx_description
1 polymer ?
#
loop_
_entity_poly.entity_id
_entity_poly.type
_entity_poly.pdbx_seq_one_letter_code
_entity_poly.pdbx_strand_id
1 'polypeptide(L)'
;HVLDDHIRRDQPIPAVPEIQRTLEKAVSEVYGEDTSLMRTGTVLSTGDRNWEWKSPRDLWNWLRGSTAAAVDMESCTLAANGYRYRVPYGTLLAVSDLPLHAVPKLPAGAQAFYSNSKEAHVMCAVRAMERLAKDPRKLRTRKLRRTIGEVPFR
;
A
#
# COMPACT_ATOMS: atom_id res chain seq x y z
N HIS A 1 -1.41 13.74 17.18
CA HIS A 1 -2.15 13.34 15.97
C HIS A 1 -3.28 12.41 16.40
N VAL A 2 -4.52 12.60 15.93
CA VAL A 2 -5.70 11.79 16.33
C VAL A 2 -5.50 10.29 16.12
N LEU A 3 -4.57 9.90 15.25
CA LEU A 3 -4.23 8.50 14.99
C LEU A 3 -3.26 7.92 16.03
N ASP A 4 -2.44 8.76 16.67
CA ASP A 4 -1.45 8.31 17.66
C ASP A 4 -2.11 7.74 18.92
N ASP A 5 -3.35 8.17 19.23
CA ASP A 5 -4.11 7.68 20.38
C ASP A 5 -4.70 6.28 20.17
N HIS A 6 -4.78 5.82 18.92
CA HIS A 6 -5.45 4.56 18.55
C HIS A 6 -4.54 3.52 17.94
N ILE A 7 -3.45 3.93 17.33
CA ILE A 7 -2.51 3.07 16.62
C ILE A 7 -1.10 3.51 16.96
N ARG A 8 -0.31 2.61 17.51
CA ARG A 8 1.10 2.89 17.81
C ARG A 8 1.86 3.11 16.50
N ARG A 9 2.83 4.02 16.51
CA ARG A 9 3.63 4.41 15.33
C ARG A 9 4.40 3.25 14.71
N ASP A 10 4.79 2.30 15.51
CA ASP A 10 5.57 1.10 15.15
C ASP A 10 4.69 -0.14 14.90
N GLN A 11 3.37 0.01 14.96
CA GLN A 11 2.44 -1.10 14.78
C GLN A 11 2.11 -1.30 13.30
N PRO A 12 2.41 -2.46 12.73
CA PRO A 12 1.97 -2.79 11.38
C PRO A 12 0.44 -2.86 11.29
N ILE A 13 -0.13 -2.28 10.25
CA ILE A 13 -1.57 -2.36 9.97
C ILE A 13 -1.74 -3.29 8.76
N PRO A 14 -2.23 -4.53 8.96
CA PRO A 14 -2.37 -5.48 7.86
C PRO A 14 -3.46 -5.05 6.88
N ALA A 15 -3.18 -5.14 5.58
CA ALA A 15 -4.19 -5.02 4.55
C ALA A 15 -5.20 -6.18 4.63
N VAL A 16 -6.37 -6.01 4.03
CA VAL A 16 -7.38 -7.07 3.92
C VAL A 16 -6.95 -8.07 2.86
N PRO A 17 -6.75 -9.36 3.21
CA PRO A 17 -6.20 -10.35 2.27
C PRO A 17 -7.03 -10.54 1.00
N GLU A 18 -8.34 -10.37 1.10
CA GLU A 18 -9.25 -10.48 -0.05
C GLU A 18 -9.02 -9.36 -1.06
N ILE A 19 -8.77 -8.15 -0.58
CA ILE A 19 -8.43 -7.01 -1.44
C ILE A 19 -7.06 -7.23 -2.06
N GLN A 20 -6.07 -7.66 -1.27
CA GLN A 20 -4.73 -7.94 -1.78
C GLN A 20 -4.75 -8.95 -2.94
N ARG A 21 -5.41 -10.10 -2.75
CA ARG A 21 -5.54 -11.10 -3.81
C ARG A 21 -6.32 -10.60 -5.03
N THR A 22 -7.25 -9.68 -4.82
CA THR A 22 -7.99 -9.07 -5.93
C THR A 22 -7.12 -8.11 -6.72
N LEU A 23 -6.27 -7.34 -6.05
CA LEU A 23 -5.28 -6.47 -6.70
C LEU A 23 -4.26 -7.30 -7.50
N GLU A 24 -3.74 -8.39 -6.95
CA GLU A 24 -2.83 -9.31 -7.65
C GLU A 24 -3.44 -9.83 -8.96
N LYS A 25 -4.69 -10.27 -8.91
CA LYS A 25 -5.42 -10.72 -10.10
C LYS A 25 -5.66 -9.60 -11.11
N ALA A 26 -5.98 -8.41 -10.64
CA ALA A 26 -6.18 -7.25 -11.50
C ALA A 26 -4.89 -6.84 -12.21
N VAL A 27 -3.76 -6.91 -11.53
CA VAL A 27 -2.43 -6.67 -12.13
C VAL A 27 -2.14 -7.70 -13.21
N SER A 28 -2.36 -8.99 -12.93
CA SER A 28 -2.17 -10.05 -13.94
C SER A 28 -3.07 -9.89 -15.16
N GLU A 29 -4.28 -9.36 -15.00
CA GLU A 29 -5.17 -9.08 -16.14
C GLU A 29 -4.70 -7.92 -17.01
N VAL A 30 -4.07 -6.92 -16.42
CA VAL A 30 -3.63 -5.71 -17.12
C VAL A 30 -2.25 -5.89 -17.75
N TYR A 31 -1.34 -6.56 -17.04
CA TYR A 31 0.07 -6.70 -17.46
C TYR A 31 0.43 -8.10 -17.96
N GLY A 32 -0.51 -9.06 -17.92
CA GLY A 32 -0.22 -10.45 -18.21
C GLY A 32 0.31 -11.22 -17.02
N GLU A 33 0.67 -12.48 -17.23
CA GLU A 33 1.08 -13.39 -16.17
C GLU A 33 2.53 -13.20 -15.66
N ASP A 34 3.17 -12.10 -16.05
CA ASP A 34 4.52 -11.79 -15.54
C ASP A 34 4.47 -11.36 -14.07
N THR A 35 4.66 -12.32 -13.19
CA THR A 35 4.66 -12.10 -11.74
C THR A 35 5.85 -11.28 -11.24
N SER A 36 6.86 -11.02 -12.08
CA SER A 36 8.01 -10.18 -11.74
C SER A 36 7.65 -8.70 -11.61
N LEU A 37 6.55 -8.27 -12.24
CA LEU A 37 6.09 -6.89 -12.25
C LEU A 37 5.44 -6.44 -10.94
N MET A 38 5.01 -7.37 -10.10
CA MET A 38 4.35 -7.06 -8.82
C MET A 38 5.04 -7.75 -7.66
N ARG A 39 5.23 -7.01 -6.57
CA ARG A 39 5.67 -7.55 -5.29
C ARG A 39 4.64 -7.24 -4.22
N THR A 40 4.33 -8.24 -3.40
CA THR A 40 3.52 -8.08 -2.20
C THR A 40 4.45 -7.98 -0.99
N GLY A 41 4.22 -7.00 -0.15
CA GLY A 41 5.03 -6.79 1.04
C GLY A 41 4.54 -5.64 1.90
N THR A 42 5.29 -5.36 2.94
CA THR A 42 5.04 -4.22 3.82
C THR A 42 5.44 -2.93 3.13
N VAL A 43 4.64 -1.89 3.28
CA VAL A 43 4.99 -0.52 2.87
C VAL A 43 5.31 0.29 4.11
N LEU A 44 6.42 1.00 4.10
CA LEU A 44 6.80 1.96 5.12
C LEU A 44 6.31 3.34 4.73
N SER A 45 5.34 3.89 5.44
CA SER A 45 4.90 5.26 5.21
C SER A 45 5.63 6.22 6.14
N THR A 46 6.16 7.31 5.59
CA THR A 46 6.83 8.35 6.36
C THR A 46 6.13 9.69 6.22
N GLY A 47 6.04 10.44 7.32
CA GLY A 47 5.59 11.84 7.31
C GLY A 47 6.74 12.84 7.15
N ASP A 48 7.97 12.38 7.10
CA ASP A 48 9.16 13.22 6.91
C ASP A 48 9.37 13.48 5.42
N ARG A 49 8.99 14.65 4.97
CA ARG A 49 9.14 15.05 3.55
C ARG A 49 10.58 15.08 3.06
N ASN A 50 11.52 15.23 3.98
CA ASN A 50 12.97 15.32 3.68
C ASN A 50 13.69 14.00 3.89
N TRP A 51 12.96 12.88 3.96
CA TRP A 51 13.56 11.58 4.21
C TRP A 51 14.63 11.18 3.19
N GLU A 52 14.46 11.60 1.93
CA GLU A 52 15.43 11.35 0.85
C GLU A 52 16.76 12.14 1.03
N TRP A 53 16.76 13.19 1.85
CA TRP A 53 17.93 14.04 2.10
C TRP A 53 18.76 13.57 3.29
N LYS A 54 18.39 12.49 3.92
CA LYS A 54 19.21 11.85 4.96
C LYS A 54 20.56 11.43 4.36
N SER A 55 21.57 11.34 5.21
CA SER A 55 22.86 10.79 4.75
C SER A 55 22.63 9.39 4.14
N PRO A 56 23.40 8.98 3.13
CA PRO A 56 23.23 7.65 2.51
C PRO A 56 23.28 6.51 3.53
N ARG A 57 24.12 6.64 4.56
CA ARG A 57 24.23 5.66 5.65
C ARG A 57 22.96 5.59 6.49
N ASP A 58 22.40 6.74 6.87
CA ASP A 58 21.22 6.79 7.71
C ASP A 58 19.97 6.34 6.94
N LEU A 59 19.88 6.73 5.67
CA LEU A 59 18.84 6.27 4.76
C LEU A 59 18.88 4.75 4.59
N TRP A 60 20.07 4.20 4.32
CA TRP A 60 20.26 2.76 4.19
C TRP A 60 19.88 2.01 5.46
N ASN A 61 20.36 2.45 6.62
CA ASN A 61 20.06 1.80 7.89
C ASN A 61 18.58 1.84 8.20
N TRP A 62 17.92 2.96 7.94
CA TRP A 62 16.50 3.13 8.18
C TRP A 62 15.65 2.24 7.27
N LEU A 63 15.85 2.29 5.96
CA LEU A 63 15.08 1.51 5.00
C LEU A 63 15.34 0.01 5.14
N ARG A 64 16.59 -0.39 5.28
CA ARG A 64 16.95 -1.80 5.49
C ARG A 64 16.40 -2.34 6.81
N GLY A 65 16.47 -1.56 7.87
CA GLY A 65 15.95 -1.96 9.20
C GLY A 65 14.43 -2.10 9.21
N SER A 66 13.71 -1.39 8.34
CA SER A 66 12.25 -1.50 8.23
C SER A 66 11.77 -2.82 7.62
N THR A 67 12.63 -3.52 6.86
CA THR A 67 12.29 -4.70 6.06
C THR A 67 11.12 -4.49 5.06
N ALA A 68 10.78 -3.24 4.78
CA ALA A 68 9.69 -2.90 3.88
C ALA A 68 10.09 -3.13 2.40
N ALA A 69 9.12 -3.53 1.59
CA ALA A 69 9.29 -3.69 0.15
C ALA A 69 9.24 -2.36 -0.60
N ALA A 70 8.58 -1.37 -0.03
CA ALA A 70 8.46 -0.03 -0.61
C ALA A 70 8.32 1.02 0.49
N VAL A 71 8.56 2.27 0.13
CA VAL A 71 8.32 3.44 0.96
C VAL A 71 7.38 4.41 0.25
N ASP A 72 6.48 5.01 1.00
CA ASP A 72 5.57 6.05 0.52
C ASP A 72 5.32 7.11 1.60
N MET A 73 4.40 8.03 1.34
CA MET A 73 4.04 9.07 2.29
C MET A 73 2.55 9.12 2.62
N GLU A 74 1.71 8.32 1.98
CA GLU A 74 0.24 8.46 2.03
C GLU A 74 -0.50 7.20 2.46
N SER A 75 -0.01 6.01 2.14
CA SER A 75 -0.78 4.76 2.28
C SER A 75 -1.15 4.44 3.74
N CYS A 76 -0.33 4.83 4.71
CA CYS A 76 -0.66 4.62 6.12
C CYS A 76 -1.92 5.39 6.54
N THR A 77 -2.22 6.53 5.93
CA THR A 77 -3.43 7.29 6.22
C THR A 77 -4.68 6.49 5.83
N LEU A 78 -4.66 5.85 4.67
CA LEU A 78 -5.74 4.97 4.23
C LEU A 78 -5.83 3.72 5.12
N ALA A 79 -4.71 3.09 5.41
CA ALA A 79 -4.64 1.92 6.27
C ALA A 79 -5.18 2.19 7.68
N ALA A 80 -4.72 3.27 8.32
CA ALA A 80 -5.14 3.66 9.66
C ALA A 80 -6.63 4.00 9.73
N ASN A 81 -7.14 4.76 8.78
CA ASN A 81 -8.55 5.08 8.72
C ASN A 81 -9.41 3.86 8.39
N GLY A 82 -9.00 3.02 7.45
CA GLY A 82 -9.68 1.76 7.14
C GLY A 82 -9.75 0.85 8.38
N TYR A 83 -8.66 0.74 9.12
CA TYR A 83 -8.63 0.00 10.38
C TYR A 83 -9.57 0.61 11.43
N ARG A 84 -9.49 1.92 11.65
CA ARG A 84 -10.30 2.65 12.62
C ARG A 84 -11.79 2.54 12.31
N TYR A 85 -12.18 2.78 11.07
CA TYR A 85 -13.58 2.80 10.65
C TYR A 85 -14.10 1.42 10.21
N ARG A 86 -13.28 0.39 10.31
CA ARG A 86 -13.64 -0.99 9.90
C ARG A 86 -14.08 -1.09 8.44
N VAL A 87 -13.47 -0.26 7.61
CA VAL A 87 -13.66 -0.30 6.16
C VAL A 87 -12.55 -1.15 5.54
N PRO A 88 -12.86 -2.11 4.70
CA PRO A 88 -11.85 -2.87 3.97
C PRO A 88 -10.97 -1.96 3.14
N TYR A 89 -9.67 -2.16 3.21
CA TYR A 89 -8.68 -1.38 2.48
C TYR A 89 -7.55 -2.26 1.93
N GLY A 90 -6.91 -1.78 0.91
CA GLY A 90 -5.68 -2.32 0.33
C GLY A 90 -5.01 -1.23 -0.47
N THR A 91 -3.75 -1.41 -0.80
CA THR A 91 -2.95 -0.42 -1.50
C THR A 91 -2.22 -1.10 -2.66
N LEU A 92 -2.23 -0.45 -3.81
CA LEU A 92 -1.41 -0.76 -4.97
C LEU A 92 -0.57 0.46 -5.29
N LEU A 93 0.74 0.32 -5.24
CA LEU A 93 1.69 1.39 -5.50
C LEU A 93 2.45 1.12 -6.79
N ALA A 94 2.67 2.15 -7.58
CA ALA A 94 3.60 2.13 -8.70
C ALA A 94 4.93 2.71 -8.24
N VAL A 95 6.02 1.95 -8.44
CA VAL A 95 7.36 2.34 -7.99
C VAL A 95 7.99 3.26 -9.02
N SER A 96 8.26 4.51 -8.67
CA SER A 96 8.84 5.53 -9.56
C SER A 96 10.37 5.56 -9.54
N ASP A 97 10.97 5.16 -8.43
CA ASP A 97 12.41 5.28 -8.18
C ASP A 97 12.89 4.24 -7.17
N LEU A 98 14.20 4.05 -7.13
CA LEU A 98 14.87 3.06 -6.31
C LEU A 98 15.92 3.73 -5.41
N PRO A 99 15.53 4.30 -4.27
CA PRO A 99 16.40 5.15 -3.45
C PRO A 99 17.67 4.46 -2.92
N LEU A 100 17.63 3.11 -2.81
CA LEU A 100 18.81 2.34 -2.37
C LEU A 100 19.73 1.87 -3.50
N HIS A 101 19.37 2.11 -4.76
CA HIS A 101 20.07 1.55 -5.92
C HIS A 101 20.77 2.60 -6.78
N ALA A 102 21.13 3.75 -6.22
CA ALA A 102 21.87 4.82 -6.86
C ALA A 102 21.27 5.34 -8.18
N VAL A 103 20.00 5.11 -8.42
CA VAL A 103 19.27 5.70 -9.55
C VAL A 103 18.60 6.98 -9.03
N PRO A 104 19.18 8.16 -9.30
CA PRO A 104 18.63 9.41 -8.80
C PRO A 104 17.26 9.66 -9.43
N LYS A 105 16.33 10.19 -8.64
CA LYS A 105 15.05 10.66 -9.11
C LYS A 105 15.23 11.90 -9.98
N LEU A 106 15.42 11.70 -11.26
CA LEU A 106 15.48 12.80 -12.22
C LEU A 106 14.06 13.25 -12.59
N PRO A 107 13.78 14.56 -12.68
CA PRO A 107 12.46 15.08 -13.04
C PRO A 107 11.93 14.50 -14.37
N ALA A 108 12.80 14.37 -15.37
CA ALA A 108 12.44 13.77 -16.65
C ALA A 108 12.05 12.29 -16.55
N GLY A 109 12.76 11.52 -15.71
CA GLY A 109 12.44 10.10 -15.44
C GLY A 109 11.10 9.94 -14.74
N ALA A 110 10.82 10.77 -13.74
CA ALA A 110 9.54 10.77 -13.04
C ALA A 110 8.38 11.11 -14.00
N GLN A 111 8.54 12.11 -14.86
CA GLN A 111 7.53 12.48 -15.83
C GLN A 111 7.25 11.35 -16.84
N ALA A 112 8.28 10.72 -17.37
CA ALA A 112 8.15 9.58 -18.27
C ALA A 112 7.47 8.39 -17.58
N PHE A 113 7.82 8.10 -16.32
CA PHE A 113 7.18 7.08 -15.53
C PHE A 113 5.68 7.33 -15.38
N TYR A 114 5.28 8.53 -14.96
CA TYR A 114 3.86 8.87 -14.79
C TYR A 114 3.09 8.78 -16.13
N SER A 115 3.67 9.23 -17.22
CA SER A 115 3.02 9.15 -18.53
C SER A 115 2.79 7.71 -18.97
N ASN A 116 3.72 6.81 -18.68
CA ASN A 116 3.68 5.43 -19.16
C ASN A 116 2.90 4.47 -18.24
N SER A 117 2.87 4.73 -16.93
CA SER A 117 2.28 3.80 -15.96
C SER A 117 0.86 4.17 -15.52
N LYS A 118 0.47 5.44 -15.65
CA LYS A 118 -0.75 5.98 -15.06
C LYS A 118 -2.03 5.26 -15.53
N GLU A 119 -2.17 5.05 -16.81
CA GLU A 119 -3.36 4.42 -17.38
C GLU A 119 -3.49 2.97 -16.91
N ALA A 120 -2.44 2.19 -17.03
CA ALA A 120 -2.42 0.81 -16.60
C ALA A 120 -2.65 0.68 -15.07
N HIS A 121 -2.09 1.58 -14.27
CA HIS A 121 -2.31 1.59 -12.84
C HIS A 121 -3.78 1.87 -12.47
N VAL A 122 -4.40 2.85 -13.12
CA VAL A 122 -5.84 3.13 -12.95
C VAL A 122 -6.68 1.93 -13.41
N MET A 123 -6.31 1.29 -14.52
CA MET A 123 -7.01 0.11 -15.02
C MET A 123 -6.95 -1.06 -14.01
N CYS A 124 -5.82 -1.27 -13.35
CA CYS A 124 -5.73 -2.27 -12.27
C CYS A 124 -6.74 -1.97 -11.14
N ALA A 125 -6.86 -0.70 -10.74
CA ALA A 125 -7.83 -0.31 -9.72
C ALA A 125 -9.28 -0.56 -10.17
N VAL A 126 -9.62 -0.20 -11.41
CA VAL A 126 -10.94 -0.45 -12.01
C VAL A 126 -11.26 -1.94 -12.03
N ARG A 127 -10.33 -2.78 -12.53
CA ARG A 127 -10.52 -4.24 -12.56
C ARG A 127 -10.68 -4.84 -11.17
N ALA A 128 -9.91 -4.36 -10.20
CA ALA A 128 -10.07 -4.79 -8.82
C ALA A 128 -11.46 -4.44 -8.26
N MET A 129 -11.94 -3.22 -8.49
CA MET A 129 -13.27 -2.79 -8.04
C MET A 129 -14.39 -3.57 -8.72
N GLU A 130 -14.32 -3.83 -10.02
CA GLU A 130 -15.27 -4.67 -10.74
C GLU A 130 -15.36 -6.09 -10.16
N ARG A 131 -14.22 -6.67 -9.81
CA ARG A 131 -14.17 -8.00 -9.16
C ARG A 131 -14.77 -7.99 -7.76
N LEU A 132 -14.47 -6.97 -6.98
CA LEU A 132 -15.02 -6.83 -5.62
C LEU A 132 -16.54 -6.59 -5.65
N ALA A 133 -17.02 -5.84 -6.63
CA ALA A 133 -18.45 -5.56 -6.80
C ALA A 133 -19.26 -6.82 -7.17
N LYS A 134 -18.67 -7.78 -7.89
CA LYS A 134 -19.33 -9.05 -8.25
C LYS A 134 -19.65 -9.94 -7.03
N ASP A 135 -18.83 -9.86 -5.98
CA ASP A 135 -19.07 -10.63 -4.75
C ASP A 135 -18.66 -9.84 -3.49
N PRO A 136 -19.43 -8.82 -3.12
CA PRO A 136 -19.12 -7.99 -1.96
C PRO A 136 -19.15 -8.76 -0.64
N ARG A 137 -19.75 -9.95 -0.62
CA ARG A 137 -19.79 -10.80 0.58
C ARG A 137 -18.43 -11.33 0.97
N LYS A 138 -17.49 -11.45 0.01
CA LYS A 138 -16.09 -11.81 0.28
C LYS A 138 -15.37 -10.80 1.15
N LEU A 139 -15.81 -9.54 1.15
CA LEU A 139 -15.27 -8.48 1.99
C LEU A 139 -15.84 -8.45 3.40
N ARG A 140 -16.79 -9.33 3.73
CA ARG A 140 -17.35 -9.42 5.07
C ARG A 140 -16.30 -10.00 6.02
N THR A 141 -15.55 -9.12 6.63
CA THR A 141 -14.44 -9.42 7.54
C THR A 141 -14.92 -9.70 8.98
N ARG A 142 -16.04 -10.38 9.18
CA ARG A 142 -16.56 -10.71 10.53
C ARG A 142 -15.51 -11.36 11.43
N LYS A 143 -14.62 -12.17 10.83
CA LYS A 143 -13.56 -12.84 11.58
C LYS A 143 -12.39 -11.91 11.95
N LEU A 144 -12.17 -10.83 11.17
CA LEU A 144 -11.04 -9.92 11.35
C LEU A 144 -11.45 -8.60 12.00
N ARG A 145 -12.73 -8.24 11.92
CA ARG A 145 -13.22 -6.96 12.42
C ARG A 145 -14.59 -7.12 13.05
N ARG A 146 -14.74 -6.55 14.20
CA ARG A 146 -16.04 -6.48 14.89
C ARG A 146 -16.88 -5.38 14.27
N THR A 147 -18.19 -5.58 14.24
CA THR A 147 -19.12 -4.51 13.90
C THR A 147 -19.11 -3.44 14.98
N ILE A 148 -19.43 -2.19 14.59
CA ILE A 148 -19.61 -1.12 15.57
C ILE A 148 -20.73 -1.54 16.53
N GLY A 149 -20.46 -1.45 17.84
CA GLY A 149 -21.41 -1.88 18.88
C GLY A 149 -21.35 -3.36 19.26
N GLU A 150 -20.53 -4.17 18.59
CA GLU A 150 -20.32 -5.56 19.02
C GLU A 150 -19.52 -5.59 20.34
N VAL A 151 -20.12 -6.24 21.35
CA VAL A 151 -19.46 -6.39 22.66
C VAL A 151 -18.37 -7.44 22.57
N PRO A 152 -17.14 -7.13 23.01
CA PRO A 152 -16.06 -8.12 23.07
C PRO A 152 -16.43 -9.30 23.99
N PHE A 153 -16.09 -10.50 23.56
CA PHE A 153 -16.17 -11.70 24.42
C PHE A 153 -17.58 -12.10 24.91
N ARG A 154 -18.58 -11.90 24.11
CA ARG A 154 -19.86 -12.61 24.28
C ARG A 154 -19.92 -13.86 23.44
#